data_7f789861f0597fca2898edb6415ffebc
#
_entry.id   7f789861f0597fca2898edb6415ffebc
#
_cell.length_a   1.000
_cell.length_b   1.000
_cell.length_c   1.000
_cell.angle_alpha   90.00
_cell.angle_beta   90.00
_cell.angle_gamma   90.00
#
_symmetry.space_group_name_H-M   'P 1'
#
loop_
_entity.id
_entity.type
_entity.pdbx_description
1 polymer ?
#
loop_
_entity_poly.entity_id
_entity_poly.type
_entity_poly.pdbx_seq_one_letter_code
_entity_poly.pdbx_strand_id
1 'polypeptide(L)'
;MSAYSATQMARKHGYRSGLEDKVATYLIKQNVNFLYEKIKIEWEDLAYRTYTPDFILDNGIIIETKGRFIALDRRKHLAIKKQHPELDIRFIFTNSRNKLRKGAKSSYAEWCIKHGFRYFDRIIPEDWLKEKGKNNHAPVIECETTWR
;
A
#
# COMPACT_ATOMS: atom_id res chain seq x y z
N MET A 1 1.33 43.04 22.87
CA MET A 1 0.96 42.30 21.66
C MET A 1 1.80 41.06 21.55
N SER A 2 1.18 39.88 21.48
CA SER A 2 1.91 38.67 21.22
C SER A 2 2.29 38.63 19.73
N ALA A 3 3.59 38.48 19.46
CA ALA A 3 4.08 38.28 18.12
C ALA A 3 3.75 36.85 17.65
N TYR A 4 3.04 36.73 16.54
CA TYR A 4 2.80 35.44 15.92
C TYR A 4 4.06 34.97 15.18
N SER A 5 4.34 33.66 15.23
CA SER A 5 5.37 33.10 14.38
C SER A 5 4.97 33.18 12.91
N ALA A 6 5.93 33.09 11.99
CA ALA A 6 5.63 33.14 10.55
C ALA A 6 4.57 32.08 10.16
N THR A 7 4.63 30.88 10.75
CA THR A 7 3.64 29.82 10.51
C THR A 7 2.26 30.20 11.03
N GLN A 8 2.18 30.83 12.21
CA GLN A 8 0.90 31.29 12.77
C GLN A 8 0.28 32.39 11.94
N MET A 9 1.09 33.32 11.45
CA MET A 9 0.63 34.39 10.55
C MET A 9 0.12 33.81 9.22
N ALA A 10 0.82 32.84 8.66
CA ALA A 10 0.40 32.17 7.44
C ALA A 10 -0.97 31.49 7.61
N ARG A 11 -1.18 30.79 8.72
CA ARG A 11 -2.46 30.15 9.03
C ARG A 11 -3.59 31.18 9.20
N LYS A 12 -3.29 32.30 9.86
CA LYS A 12 -4.26 33.38 10.05
C LYS A 12 -4.75 33.95 8.71
N HIS A 13 -3.86 34.04 7.71
CA HIS A 13 -4.18 34.54 6.37
C HIS A 13 -4.65 33.42 5.41
N GLY A 14 -4.75 32.18 5.87
CA GLY A 14 -5.20 31.04 5.06
C GLY A 14 -4.10 30.35 4.26
N TYR A 15 -2.83 30.68 4.49
CA TYR A 15 -1.69 30.04 3.83
C TYR A 15 -1.08 28.95 4.71
N ARG A 16 -0.48 27.95 4.07
CA ARG A 16 0.06 26.75 4.76
C ARG A 16 1.44 26.97 5.37
N SER A 17 2.19 27.97 4.91
CA SER A 17 3.53 28.27 5.40
C SER A 17 3.78 29.76 5.46
N GLY A 18 4.81 30.16 6.24
CA GLY A 18 5.26 31.54 6.31
C GLY A 18 5.82 32.06 4.98
N LEU A 19 6.44 31.18 4.20
CA LEU A 19 6.95 31.53 2.87
C LEU A 19 5.79 31.83 1.90
N GLU A 20 4.74 31.01 1.90
CA GLU A 20 3.55 31.24 1.07
C GLU A 20 2.89 32.57 1.42
N ASP A 21 2.80 32.90 2.70
CA ASP A 21 2.27 34.19 3.16
C ASP A 21 3.09 35.36 2.62
N LYS A 22 4.42 35.25 2.69
CA LYS A 22 5.32 36.31 2.15
C LYS A 22 5.18 36.47 0.64
N VAL A 23 5.08 35.39 -0.08
CA VAL A 23 4.90 35.41 -1.54
C VAL A 23 3.55 36.04 -1.89
N ALA A 24 2.47 35.65 -1.22
CA ALA A 24 1.14 36.21 -1.43
C ALA A 24 1.13 37.72 -1.14
N THR A 25 1.74 38.15 -0.04
CA THR A 25 1.88 39.56 0.33
C THR A 25 2.62 40.36 -0.74
N TYR A 26 3.70 39.81 -1.27
CA TYR A 26 4.46 40.41 -2.37
C TYR A 26 3.60 40.53 -3.62
N LEU A 27 2.89 39.49 -4.01
CA LEU A 27 2.02 39.51 -5.20
C LEU A 27 0.90 40.58 -5.06
N ILE A 28 0.31 40.70 -3.87
CA ILE A 28 -0.71 41.70 -3.58
C ILE A 28 -0.13 43.10 -3.74
N LYS A 29 1.07 43.36 -3.22
CA LYS A 29 1.76 44.65 -3.35
C LYS A 29 2.06 45.02 -4.81
N GLN A 30 2.31 44.02 -5.64
CA GLN A 30 2.60 44.21 -7.07
C GLN A 30 1.32 44.27 -7.93
N ASN A 31 0.13 44.24 -7.31
CA ASN A 31 -1.17 44.19 -7.99
C ASN A 31 -1.32 43.04 -8.98
N VAL A 32 -0.71 41.88 -8.66
CA VAL A 32 -0.82 40.66 -9.46
C VAL A 32 -1.93 39.80 -8.90
N ASN A 33 -2.91 39.47 -9.74
CA ASN A 33 -3.95 38.49 -9.38
C ASN A 33 -3.38 37.09 -9.38
N PHE A 34 -3.76 36.29 -8.40
CA PHE A 34 -3.31 34.91 -8.29
C PHE A 34 -4.41 34.02 -7.70
N LEU A 35 -4.29 32.72 -7.95
CA LEU A 35 -5.10 31.71 -7.31
C LEU A 35 -4.21 30.94 -6.32
N TYR A 36 -4.75 30.68 -5.14
CA TYR A 36 -4.05 29.89 -4.12
C TYR A 36 -4.77 28.57 -3.92
N GLU A 37 -4.09 27.47 -4.27
CA GLU A 37 -4.56 26.09 -4.09
C GLU A 37 -5.98 25.79 -4.60
N LYS A 38 -6.45 26.52 -5.62
CA LYS A 38 -7.78 26.33 -6.19
C LYS A 38 -7.81 25.39 -7.40
N ILE A 39 -6.66 25.17 -8.02
CA ILE A 39 -6.54 24.33 -9.21
C ILE A 39 -5.87 23.04 -8.83
N LYS A 40 -6.46 21.91 -9.28
CA LYS A 40 -5.87 20.57 -9.17
C LYS A 40 -5.49 20.13 -10.57
N ILE A 41 -4.25 19.69 -10.72
CA ILE A 41 -3.74 19.19 -11.99
C ILE A 41 -3.54 17.68 -11.83
N GLU A 42 -4.24 16.89 -12.63
CA GLU A 42 -4.07 15.45 -12.66
C GLU A 42 -2.78 15.10 -13.39
N TRP A 43 -2.07 14.10 -12.86
CA TRP A 43 -0.85 13.57 -13.47
C TRP A 43 -0.74 12.08 -13.23
N GLU A 44 -0.05 11.39 -14.13
CA GLU A 44 0.17 9.96 -14.01
C GLU A 44 1.57 9.71 -13.45
N ASP A 45 1.63 8.88 -12.45
CA ASP A 45 2.90 8.44 -11.86
C ASP A 45 3.04 6.92 -12.04
N LEU A 46 3.86 6.53 -12.99
CA LEU A 46 4.18 5.14 -13.24
C LEU A 46 5.49 4.80 -12.56
N ALA A 47 5.41 4.00 -11.50
CA ALA A 47 6.57 3.49 -10.80
C ALA A 47 6.63 1.97 -10.93
N TYR A 48 7.78 1.44 -11.37
CA TYR A 48 8.06 0.02 -11.29
C TYR A 48 8.51 -0.31 -9.87
N ARG A 49 7.86 -1.30 -9.27
CA ARG A 49 8.14 -1.74 -7.91
C ARG A 49 8.50 -3.21 -7.91
N THR A 50 9.29 -3.61 -6.93
CA THR A 50 9.66 -5.00 -6.71
C THR A 50 8.81 -5.56 -5.58
N TYR A 51 8.29 -6.77 -5.77
CA TYR A 51 7.60 -7.54 -4.75
C TYR A 51 8.53 -8.64 -4.24
N THR A 52 8.78 -8.65 -2.94
CA THR A 52 9.59 -9.67 -2.29
C THR A 52 8.70 -10.52 -1.41
N PRO A 53 8.35 -11.76 -1.82
CA PRO A 53 7.57 -12.66 -0.98
C PRO A 53 8.26 -12.98 0.33
N ASP A 54 7.47 -13.21 1.40
CA ASP A 54 8.03 -13.66 2.68
C ASP A 54 8.66 -15.05 2.55
N PHE A 55 7.93 -15.98 1.95
CA PHE A 55 8.41 -17.34 1.70
C PHE A 55 7.95 -17.85 0.34
N ILE A 56 8.82 -18.57 -0.33
CA ILE A 56 8.46 -19.35 -1.52
C ILE A 56 8.79 -20.81 -1.19
N LEU A 57 7.75 -21.65 -1.20
CA LEU A 57 7.92 -23.08 -0.95
C LEU A 57 8.53 -23.78 -2.17
N ASP A 58 9.10 -24.94 -1.96
CA ASP A 58 9.71 -25.73 -3.04
C ASP A 58 8.73 -26.15 -4.14
N ASN A 59 7.43 -26.18 -3.82
CA ASN A 59 6.36 -26.42 -4.79
C ASN A 59 5.87 -25.15 -5.50
N GLY A 60 6.51 -24.01 -5.27
CA GLY A 60 6.18 -22.73 -5.91
C GLY A 60 5.09 -21.92 -5.21
N ILE A 61 4.48 -22.41 -4.15
CA ILE A 61 3.49 -21.66 -3.38
C ILE A 61 4.19 -20.52 -2.67
N ILE A 62 3.64 -19.31 -2.82
CA ILE A 62 4.11 -18.10 -2.15
C ILE A 62 3.30 -17.92 -0.87
N ILE A 63 4.00 -17.77 0.24
CA ILE A 63 3.38 -17.55 1.56
C ILE A 63 3.67 -16.12 2.00
N GLU A 64 2.61 -15.38 2.28
CA GLU A 64 2.65 -14.06 2.89
C GLU A 64 2.10 -14.13 4.31
N THR A 65 2.90 -13.69 5.27
CA THR A 65 2.48 -13.65 6.67
C THR A 65 2.05 -12.25 7.04
N LYS A 66 0.87 -12.10 7.64
CA LYS A 66 0.32 -10.80 8.00
C LYS A 66 -0.29 -10.82 9.41
N GLY A 67 0.25 -10.02 10.31
CA GLY A 67 -0.42 -9.67 11.56
C GLY A 67 -1.51 -8.62 11.31
N ARG A 68 -1.13 -7.55 10.63
CA ARG A 68 -2.05 -6.50 10.18
C ARG A 68 -2.09 -6.49 8.65
N PHE A 69 -3.28 -6.50 8.11
CA PHE A 69 -3.51 -6.50 6.67
C PHE A 69 -4.14 -5.17 6.25
N ILE A 70 -3.29 -4.15 6.16
CA ILE A 70 -3.71 -2.77 5.89
C ILE A 70 -4.13 -2.56 4.43
N ALA A 71 -4.81 -1.45 4.17
CA ALA A 71 -5.32 -1.12 2.83
C ALA A 71 -4.21 -1.09 1.76
N LEU A 72 -3.01 -0.62 2.12
CA LEU A 72 -1.87 -0.59 1.21
C LEU A 72 -1.44 -2.00 0.80
N ASP A 73 -1.38 -2.95 1.75
CA ASP A 73 -1.09 -4.36 1.47
C ASP A 73 -2.12 -4.96 0.54
N ARG A 74 -3.39 -4.71 0.80
CA ARG A 74 -4.50 -5.23 -0.01
C ARG A 74 -4.43 -4.74 -1.46
N ARG A 75 -4.21 -3.45 -1.65
CA ARG A 75 -4.04 -2.86 -3.01
C ARG A 75 -2.83 -3.45 -3.74
N LYS A 76 -1.72 -3.59 -3.03
CA LYS A 76 -0.49 -4.20 -3.56
C LYS A 76 -0.77 -5.61 -4.08
N HIS A 77 -1.40 -6.46 -3.29
CA HIS A 77 -1.65 -7.84 -3.69
C HIS A 77 -2.70 -7.98 -4.80
N LEU A 78 -3.69 -7.09 -4.85
CA LEU A 78 -4.59 -7.03 -5.99
C LEU A 78 -3.87 -6.66 -7.30
N ALA A 79 -2.96 -5.69 -7.24
CA ALA A 79 -2.17 -5.29 -8.38
C ALA A 79 -1.23 -6.41 -8.84
N ILE A 80 -0.57 -7.09 -7.90
CA ILE A 80 0.31 -8.23 -8.21
C ILE A 80 -0.50 -9.37 -8.85
N LYS A 81 -1.65 -9.71 -8.30
CA LYS A 81 -2.52 -10.74 -8.86
C LYS A 81 -2.97 -10.43 -10.27
N LYS A 82 -3.29 -9.17 -10.54
CA LYS A 82 -3.71 -8.71 -11.87
C LYS A 82 -2.57 -8.83 -12.89
N GLN A 83 -1.35 -8.49 -12.47
CA GLN A 83 -0.17 -8.47 -13.35
C GLN A 83 0.48 -9.85 -13.48
N HIS A 84 0.37 -10.67 -12.45
CA HIS A 84 0.97 -12.02 -12.36
C HIS A 84 -0.07 -13.03 -11.89
N PRO A 85 -1.10 -13.31 -12.70
CA PRO A 85 -2.18 -14.23 -12.30
C PRO A 85 -1.71 -15.67 -12.12
N GLU A 86 -0.53 -16.02 -12.65
CA GLU A 86 0.08 -17.34 -12.51
C GLU A 86 0.64 -17.61 -11.11
N LEU A 87 0.87 -16.56 -10.31
CA LEU A 87 1.42 -16.71 -8.96
C LEU A 87 0.36 -17.25 -7.99
N ASP A 88 0.74 -18.26 -7.23
CA ASP A 88 -0.09 -18.81 -6.17
C ASP A 88 0.32 -18.19 -4.83
N ILE A 89 -0.29 -17.06 -4.51
CA ILE A 89 -0.03 -16.31 -3.28
C ILE A 89 -1.09 -16.67 -2.26
N ARG A 90 -0.66 -17.14 -1.09
CA ARG A 90 -1.54 -17.52 0.02
C ARG A 90 -1.11 -16.79 1.28
N PHE A 91 -2.09 -16.43 2.09
CA PHE A 91 -1.87 -15.65 3.30
C PHE A 91 -1.92 -16.52 4.55
N ILE A 92 -1.01 -16.25 5.47
CA ILE A 92 -1.07 -16.76 6.85
C ILE A 92 -1.28 -15.55 7.75
N PHE A 93 -2.45 -15.50 8.38
CA PHE A 93 -2.79 -14.43 9.29
C PHE A 93 -2.60 -14.86 10.74
N THR A 94 -2.33 -13.89 11.62
CA THR A 94 -2.44 -14.13 13.05
C THR A 94 -3.89 -14.41 13.41
N ASN A 95 -4.83 -13.63 12.85
CA ASN A 95 -6.27 -13.81 13.03
C ASN A 95 -7.04 -13.28 11.81
N SER A 96 -7.50 -14.20 10.97
CA SER A 96 -8.26 -13.87 9.76
C SER A 96 -9.64 -13.27 10.02
N ARG A 97 -10.14 -13.36 11.25
CA ARG A 97 -11.42 -12.77 11.66
C ARG A 97 -11.32 -11.26 11.89
N ASN A 98 -10.11 -10.73 11.98
CA ASN A 98 -9.93 -9.29 12.14
C ASN A 98 -10.62 -8.54 11.00
N LYS A 99 -11.27 -7.44 11.33
CA LYS A 99 -11.94 -6.58 10.35
C LYS A 99 -10.90 -5.78 9.56
N LEU A 100 -11.22 -5.47 8.32
CA LEU A 100 -10.33 -4.73 7.41
C LEU A 100 -9.92 -3.37 7.98
N ARG A 101 -10.82 -2.76 8.72
CA ARG A 101 -10.63 -1.49 9.41
C ARG A 101 -11.66 -1.36 10.52
N LYS A 102 -11.47 -0.40 11.41
CA LYS A 102 -12.47 -0.09 12.44
C LYS A 102 -13.81 0.27 11.79
N GLY A 103 -14.88 -0.39 12.20
CA GLY A 103 -16.23 -0.19 11.67
C GLY A 103 -16.52 -0.92 10.35
N ALA A 104 -15.56 -1.62 9.78
CA ALA A 104 -15.80 -2.43 8.58
C ALA A 104 -16.61 -3.67 8.90
N LYS A 105 -17.47 -4.10 7.97
CA LYS A 105 -18.23 -5.36 8.07
C LYS A 105 -17.38 -6.55 7.66
N SER A 106 -16.49 -6.38 6.68
CA SER A 106 -15.67 -7.44 6.11
C SER A 106 -14.41 -7.71 6.92
N SER A 107 -14.08 -8.99 7.06
CA SER A 107 -12.86 -9.47 7.68
C SER A 107 -11.75 -9.74 6.65
N TYR A 108 -10.55 -10.03 7.13
CA TYR A 108 -9.43 -10.47 6.28
C TYR A 108 -9.79 -11.73 5.50
N ALA A 109 -10.44 -12.70 6.16
CA ALA A 109 -10.93 -13.92 5.52
C ALA A 109 -11.90 -13.64 4.38
N GLU A 110 -12.89 -12.79 4.63
CA GLU A 110 -13.89 -12.43 3.62
C GLU A 110 -13.26 -11.70 2.44
N TRP A 111 -12.28 -10.85 2.68
CA TRP A 111 -11.54 -10.19 1.62
C TRP A 111 -10.78 -11.21 0.74
N CYS A 112 -10.11 -12.18 1.38
CA CYS A 112 -9.41 -13.24 0.65
C CYS A 112 -10.36 -14.06 -0.22
N ILE A 113 -11.50 -14.46 0.34
CA ILE A 113 -12.53 -15.21 -0.39
C ILE A 113 -13.03 -14.40 -1.60
N LYS A 114 -13.34 -13.13 -1.38
CA LYS A 114 -13.85 -12.24 -2.44
C LYS A 114 -12.84 -12.09 -3.59
N HIS A 115 -11.56 -12.01 -3.29
CA HIS A 115 -10.50 -11.76 -4.27
C HIS A 115 -9.77 -13.02 -4.73
N GLY A 116 -10.20 -14.20 -4.31
CA GLY A 116 -9.65 -15.46 -4.76
C GLY A 116 -8.29 -15.82 -4.17
N PHE A 117 -7.99 -15.36 -2.98
CA PHE A 117 -6.78 -15.74 -2.23
C PHE A 117 -7.11 -16.81 -1.20
N ARG A 118 -6.26 -17.83 -1.12
CA ARG A 118 -6.34 -18.81 -0.04
C ARG A 118 -5.64 -18.26 1.19
N TYR A 119 -6.10 -18.66 2.36
CA TYR A 119 -5.53 -18.21 3.64
C TYR A 119 -5.68 -19.29 4.70
N PHE A 120 -4.88 -19.16 5.73
CA PHE A 120 -4.99 -19.95 6.95
C PHE A 120 -4.47 -19.12 8.12
N ASP A 121 -4.76 -19.55 9.35
CA ASP A 121 -4.33 -18.81 10.53
C ASP A 121 -3.16 -19.51 11.21
N ARG A 122 -2.12 -18.77 11.52
CA ARG A 122 -0.98 -19.08 12.39
C ARG A 122 -0.01 -20.13 11.89
N ILE A 123 -0.45 -21.14 11.16
CA ILE A 123 0.41 -22.21 10.63
C ILE A 123 0.15 -22.41 9.14
N ILE A 124 1.14 -22.98 8.45
CA ILE A 124 0.94 -23.44 7.07
C ILE A 124 0.35 -24.84 7.15
N PRO A 125 -0.84 -25.09 6.54
CA PRO A 125 -1.42 -26.44 6.52
C PRO A 125 -0.49 -27.45 5.86
N GLU A 126 -0.41 -28.65 6.39
CA GLU A 126 0.39 -29.72 5.80
C GLU A 126 0.02 -30.01 4.35
N ASP A 127 -1.27 -29.92 4.03
CA ASP A 127 -1.76 -30.15 2.67
C ASP A 127 -1.11 -29.20 1.67
N TRP A 128 -0.82 -27.96 2.07
CA TRP A 128 -0.14 -26.99 1.20
C TRP A 128 1.31 -27.40 0.94
N LEU A 129 1.97 -27.99 1.93
CA LEU A 129 3.35 -28.46 1.80
C LEU A 129 3.45 -29.66 0.86
N LYS A 130 2.39 -30.44 0.76
CA LYS A 130 2.33 -31.67 -0.05
C LYS A 130 1.74 -31.46 -1.45
N GLU A 131 1.19 -30.28 -1.73
CA GLU A 131 0.67 -29.99 -3.06
C GLU A 131 1.78 -30.07 -4.10
N LYS A 132 1.47 -30.66 -5.24
CA LYS A 132 2.36 -30.61 -6.40
C LYS A 132 2.33 -29.20 -6.98
N GLY A 133 3.49 -28.57 -7.06
CA GLY A 133 3.62 -27.24 -7.60
C GLY A 133 3.25 -27.17 -9.08
N LYS A 134 2.68 -26.07 -9.46
CA LYS A 134 2.59 -25.68 -10.86
C LYS A 134 3.97 -25.12 -11.25
N ASN A 135 4.58 -25.66 -12.31
CA ASN A 135 5.88 -25.20 -12.83
C ASN A 135 5.79 -23.80 -13.49
N ASN A 136 4.91 -22.95 -12.99
CA ASN A 136 4.72 -21.59 -13.53
C ASN A 136 5.52 -20.63 -12.67
N HIS A 137 6.79 -20.48 -13.02
CA HIS A 137 7.62 -19.45 -12.43
C HIS A 137 7.34 -18.15 -13.16
N ALA A 138 6.84 -17.15 -12.44
CA ALA A 138 6.95 -15.76 -12.89
C ALA A 138 8.44 -15.46 -13.13
N PRO A 139 8.77 -14.55 -14.05
CA PRO A 139 10.14 -14.09 -14.20
C PRO A 139 10.58 -13.48 -12.88
N VAL A 140 11.25 -14.28 -12.08
CA VAL A 140 11.86 -13.83 -10.84
C VAL A 140 13.09 -13.06 -11.24
N ILE A 141 13.15 -11.80 -10.83
CA ILE A 141 14.43 -11.11 -10.77
C ILE A 141 15.16 -11.80 -9.62
N GLU A 142 16.11 -12.68 -9.94
CA GLU A 142 16.88 -13.40 -8.94
C GLU A 142 17.66 -12.42 -8.07
N CYS A 143 17.16 -12.19 -6.87
CA CYS A 143 18.04 -11.87 -5.77
C CYS A 143 18.72 -13.18 -5.35
N GLU A 144 20.00 -13.16 -5.00
CA GLU A 144 20.72 -14.32 -4.50
C GLU A 144 19.88 -15.04 -3.44
N THR A 145 19.21 -16.12 -3.85
CA THR A 145 18.39 -16.93 -2.95
C THR A 145 19.21 -18.11 -2.51
N THR A 146 19.68 -18.05 -1.30
CA THR A 146 20.08 -19.25 -0.58
C THR A 146 18.81 -19.92 -0.03
N TRP A 147 18.45 -21.06 -0.59
CA TRP A 147 17.44 -21.91 0.01
C TRP A 147 17.98 -22.42 1.35
N ARG A 148 17.29 -22.07 2.42
CA ARG A 148 17.61 -22.60 3.75
C ARG A 148 16.71 -23.78 4.08
#